data_56fead5102743f872c4eb4744a6078bd
#
_entry.id   56fead5102743f872c4eb4744a6078bd
#
_cell.length_a   1.000
_cell.length_b   1.000
_cell.length_c   1.000
_cell.angle_alpha   90.00
_cell.angle_beta   90.00
_cell.angle_gamma   90.00
#
_symmetry.space_group_name_H-M   'P 1'
#
loop_
_entity.id
_entity.type
_entity.pdbx_description
1 polymer ?
#
loop_
_entity_poly.entity_id
_entity_poly.type
_entity_poly.pdbx_seq_one_letter_code
_entity_poly.pdbx_strand_id
1 'polypeptide(L)'
;VRTIASTEARYNPMSYHNGSIWPHDNALIASGFSRYGYRKEAAKIFEGLFAAATYVDLMRLPELFCGFPRRRAQGPTFYPVACSPQAWSAAAPLSLIQSSLGIGFDVAAAEISLCEPALPRFLDELRLYGLRVGDASVDIAFDRMGDKVVVKPLDRTGSARVVTIA
;
A
#
# COMPACT_ATOMS: atom_id res chain seq x y z
N VAL A 1 -1.99 -0.27 -11.66
CA VAL A 1 -2.49 -1.17 -12.71
C VAL A 1 -3.79 -0.61 -13.26
N ARG A 2 -3.97 -0.64 -14.57
CA ARG A 2 -5.23 -0.27 -15.25
C ARG A 2 -6.20 -1.44 -15.25
N THR A 3 -7.48 -1.15 -15.40
CA THR A 3 -8.54 -2.17 -15.48
C THR A 3 -8.40 -3.08 -16.69
N ILE A 4 -7.82 -2.60 -17.80
CA ILE A 4 -7.40 -3.41 -18.95
C ILE A 4 -6.06 -2.90 -19.51
N ALA A 5 -5.36 -3.74 -20.27
CA ALA A 5 -4.11 -3.39 -20.90
C ALA A 5 -4.29 -2.30 -21.98
N SER A 6 -3.30 -1.41 -22.11
CA SER A 6 -3.36 -0.34 -23.12
C SER A 6 -3.27 -0.83 -24.57
N THR A 7 -2.97 -2.10 -24.76
CA THR A 7 -2.93 -2.78 -26.07
C THR A 7 -4.28 -3.40 -26.45
N GLU A 8 -5.24 -3.44 -25.53
CA GLU A 8 -6.55 -4.03 -25.78
C GLU A 8 -7.43 -3.13 -26.64
N ALA A 9 -8.21 -3.73 -27.54
CA ALA A 9 -9.07 -3.01 -28.48
C ALA A 9 -10.11 -2.10 -27.82
N ARG A 10 -10.53 -2.43 -26.59
CA ARG A 10 -11.49 -1.64 -25.82
C ARG A 10 -10.83 -0.60 -24.90
N TYR A 11 -9.50 -0.49 -24.91
CA TYR A 11 -8.82 0.44 -24.04
C TYR A 11 -9.21 1.89 -24.35
N ASN A 12 -9.71 2.56 -23.33
CA ASN A 12 -10.01 3.98 -23.35
C ASN A 12 -9.63 4.58 -21.98
N PRO A 13 -8.57 5.40 -21.90
CA PRO A 13 -8.10 5.95 -20.62
C PRO A 13 -9.14 6.84 -19.93
N MET A 14 -10.14 7.33 -20.66
CA MET A 14 -11.26 8.13 -20.12
C MET A 14 -12.47 7.27 -19.75
N SER A 15 -12.43 5.96 -19.97
CA SER A 15 -13.54 5.08 -19.62
C SER A 15 -13.49 4.71 -18.14
N TYR A 16 -14.67 4.68 -17.52
CA TYR A 16 -14.83 4.29 -16.12
C TYR A 16 -14.30 2.86 -15.84
N HIS A 17 -14.52 1.89 -16.75
CA HIS A 17 -14.12 0.50 -16.57
C HIS A 17 -13.05 0.00 -17.57
N ASN A 18 -12.82 0.69 -18.67
CA ASN A 18 -11.99 0.16 -19.76
C ASN A 18 -10.64 0.88 -19.88
N GLY A 19 -9.94 1.07 -18.78
CA GLY A 19 -8.60 1.63 -18.79
C GLY A 19 -8.27 2.52 -17.59
N SER A 20 -9.23 2.86 -16.76
CA SER A 20 -9.06 3.63 -15.52
C SER A 20 -8.19 2.92 -14.47
N ILE A 21 -7.78 3.64 -13.45
CA ILE A 21 -6.93 3.16 -12.35
C ILE A 21 -7.68 3.38 -11.03
N TRP A 22 -8.01 2.30 -10.36
CA TRP A 22 -8.76 2.29 -9.10
C TRP A 22 -7.79 2.04 -7.93
N PRO A 23 -7.62 2.98 -7.01
CA PRO A 23 -6.64 2.84 -5.93
C PRO A 23 -6.86 1.62 -5.04
N HIS A 24 -8.11 1.35 -4.64
CA HIS A 24 -8.41 0.20 -3.78
C HIS A 24 -8.17 -1.15 -4.49
N ASP A 25 -8.54 -1.29 -5.77
CA ASP A 25 -8.23 -2.50 -6.56
C ASP A 25 -6.72 -2.70 -6.66
N ASN A 26 -5.99 -1.61 -6.88
CA ASN A 26 -4.53 -1.66 -6.92
C ASN A 26 -3.92 -2.07 -5.57
N ALA A 27 -4.53 -1.69 -4.44
CA ALA A 27 -4.10 -2.15 -3.13
C ALA A 27 -4.35 -3.66 -2.94
N LEU A 28 -5.49 -4.18 -3.40
CA LEU A 28 -5.78 -5.62 -3.40
C LEU A 28 -4.80 -6.39 -4.31
N ILE A 29 -4.50 -5.87 -5.49
CA ILE A 29 -3.51 -6.45 -6.42
C ILE A 29 -2.12 -6.47 -5.76
N ALA A 30 -1.71 -5.38 -5.11
CA ALA A 30 -0.43 -5.32 -4.40
C ALA A 30 -0.37 -6.32 -3.24
N SER A 31 -1.48 -6.50 -2.51
CA SER A 31 -1.59 -7.53 -1.47
C SER A 31 -1.42 -8.94 -2.04
N GLY A 32 -2.06 -9.22 -3.17
CA GLY A 32 -1.88 -10.48 -3.89
C GLY A 32 -0.43 -10.70 -4.33
N PHE A 33 0.20 -9.70 -4.95
CA PHE A 33 1.61 -9.78 -5.34
C PHE A 33 2.53 -10.01 -4.14
N SER A 34 2.32 -9.30 -3.04
CA SER A 34 3.08 -9.49 -1.81
C SER A 34 2.96 -10.91 -1.27
N ARG A 35 1.72 -11.44 -1.21
CA ARG A 35 1.44 -12.79 -0.71
C ARG A 35 2.12 -13.89 -1.53
N TYR A 36 2.30 -13.68 -2.83
CA TYR A 36 2.96 -14.63 -3.73
C TYR A 36 4.44 -14.32 -3.99
N GLY A 37 5.07 -13.45 -3.20
CA GLY A 37 6.50 -13.16 -3.29
C GLY A 37 6.89 -12.12 -4.36
N TYR A 38 5.94 -11.54 -5.09
CA TYR A 38 6.21 -10.50 -6.11
C TYR A 38 6.36 -9.11 -5.47
N ARG A 39 7.33 -8.98 -4.55
CA ARG A 39 7.56 -7.77 -3.73
C ARG A 39 7.86 -6.53 -4.56
N LYS A 40 8.64 -6.67 -5.63
CA LYS A 40 9.00 -5.56 -6.52
C LYS A 40 7.78 -4.97 -7.25
N GLU A 41 6.86 -5.82 -7.65
CA GLU A 41 5.62 -5.43 -8.31
C GLU A 41 4.67 -4.74 -7.34
N ALA A 42 4.52 -5.25 -6.13
CA ALA A 42 3.76 -4.62 -5.06
C ALA A 42 4.33 -3.23 -4.71
N ALA A 43 5.65 -3.11 -4.57
CA ALA A 43 6.31 -1.84 -4.30
C ALA A 43 6.08 -0.79 -5.40
N LYS A 44 6.11 -1.20 -6.68
CA LYS A 44 5.80 -0.29 -7.81
C LYS A 44 4.38 0.26 -7.76
N ILE A 45 3.41 -0.56 -7.34
CA ILE A 45 2.02 -0.12 -7.17
C ILE A 45 1.96 0.90 -6.04
N PHE A 46 2.57 0.61 -4.89
CA PHE A 46 2.61 1.51 -3.74
C PHE A 46 3.24 2.86 -4.11
N GLU A 47 4.43 2.85 -4.71
CA GLU A 47 5.13 4.06 -5.17
C GLU A 47 4.27 4.87 -6.16
N GLY A 48 3.56 4.19 -7.06
CA GLY A 48 2.69 4.82 -8.03
C GLY A 48 1.48 5.52 -7.40
N LEU A 49 0.81 4.88 -6.43
CA LEU A 49 -0.32 5.44 -5.72
C LEU A 49 0.10 6.56 -4.76
N PHE A 50 1.22 6.39 -4.07
CA PHE A 50 1.78 7.45 -3.23
C PHE A 50 2.10 8.71 -4.04
N ALA A 51 2.79 8.55 -5.18
CA ALA A 51 3.08 9.66 -6.08
C ALA A 51 1.80 10.33 -6.63
N ALA A 52 0.71 9.57 -6.84
CA ALA A 52 -0.58 10.13 -7.23
C ALA A 52 -1.25 10.89 -6.08
N ALA A 53 -1.15 10.39 -4.85
CA ALA A 53 -1.73 11.00 -3.67
C ALA A 53 -1.18 12.41 -3.40
N THR A 54 0.08 12.69 -3.75
CA THR A 54 0.68 14.02 -3.57
C THR A 54 0.00 15.13 -4.40
N TYR A 55 -0.84 14.79 -5.36
CA TYR A 55 -1.62 15.71 -6.17
C TYR A 55 -3.09 15.82 -5.74
N VAL A 56 -3.46 15.18 -4.63
CA VAL A 56 -4.84 15.11 -4.14
C VAL A 56 -4.93 15.84 -2.80
N ASP A 57 -6.03 16.55 -2.59
CA ASP A 57 -6.27 17.26 -1.34
C ASP A 57 -6.20 16.32 -0.13
N LEU A 58 -5.45 16.76 0.89
CA LEU A 58 -5.19 15.98 2.11
C LEU A 58 -4.63 14.57 1.85
N MET A 59 -4.05 14.33 0.65
CA MET A 59 -3.57 13.02 0.21
C MET A 59 -4.63 11.90 0.25
N ARG A 60 -5.92 12.26 0.21
CA ARG A 60 -7.03 11.31 0.21
C ARG A 60 -7.39 10.90 -1.20
N LEU A 61 -7.07 9.68 -1.55
CA LEU A 61 -7.25 9.15 -2.90
C LEU A 61 -8.74 9.17 -3.34
N PRO A 62 -9.00 9.55 -4.60
CA PRO A 62 -10.32 9.49 -5.19
C PRO A 62 -10.71 8.07 -5.55
N GLU A 63 -11.94 7.88 -5.98
CA GLU A 63 -12.46 6.60 -6.46
C GLU A 63 -11.57 5.99 -7.55
N LEU A 64 -11.25 6.77 -8.58
CA LEU A 64 -10.39 6.36 -9.68
C LEU A 64 -9.69 7.55 -10.34
N PHE A 65 -8.66 7.23 -11.11
CA PHE A 65 -8.00 8.15 -12.05
C PHE A 65 -8.23 7.69 -13.49
N CYS A 66 -8.18 8.62 -14.44
CA CYS A 66 -8.06 8.28 -15.85
C CYS A 66 -6.77 7.50 -16.11
N GLY A 67 -6.81 6.53 -17.02
CA GLY A 67 -5.72 5.60 -17.27
C GLY A 67 -4.64 6.10 -18.23
N PHE A 68 -4.46 7.40 -18.40
CA PHE A 68 -3.41 7.94 -19.29
C PHE A 68 -2.01 7.48 -18.87
N PRO A 69 -1.06 7.37 -19.81
CA PRO A 69 0.34 7.15 -19.50
C PRO A 69 0.88 8.23 -18.58
N ARG A 70 1.80 7.85 -17.69
CA ARG A 70 2.47 8.80 -16.77
C ARG A 70 3.27 9.81 -17.57
N ARG A 71 3.10 11.09 -17.26
CA ARG A 71 3.90 12.18 -17.81
C ARG A 71 4.87 12.71 -16.76
N ARG A 72 6.06 13.11 -17.20
CA ARG A 72 7.07 13.67 -16.30
C ARG A 72 6.56 14.98 -15.69
N ALA A 73 6.75 15.13 -14.37
CA ALA A 73 6.37 16.31 -13.60
C ALA A 73 4.87 16.71 -13.70
N GLN A 74 3.99 15.76 -14.00
CA GLN A 74 2.55 15.99 -14.04
C GLN A 74 1.81 14.99 -13.16
N GLY A 75 0.77 15.45 -12.50
CA GLY A 75 -0.16 14.62 -11.74
C GLY A 75 -1.01 13.70 -12.62
N PRO A 76 -1.73 12.77 -12.00
CA PRO A 76 -2.70 11.96 -12.72
C PRO A 76 -3.85 12.82 -13.25
N THR A 77 -4.45 12.40 -14.35
CA THR A 77 -5.69 13.01 -14.82
C THR A 77 -6.84 12.50 -13.95
N PHE A 78 -7.54 13.43 -13.31
CA PHE A 78 -8.71 13.10 -12.49
C PHE A 78 -9.89 12.70 -13.38
N TYR A 79 -10.69 11.77 -12.88
CA TYR A 79 -11.94 11.40 -13.54
C TYR A 79 -13.03 12.39 -13.09
N PRO A 80 -13.71 13.09 -14.00
CA PRO A 80 -14.52 14.28 -13.66
C PRO A 80 -15.66 14.06 -12.66
N VAL A 81 -16.26 12.86 -12.68
CA VAL A 81 -17.41 12.50 -11.85
C VAL A 81 -17.07 11.46 -10.77
N ALA A 82 -15.79 11.20 -10.54
CA ALA A 82 -15.36 10.31 -9.46
C ALA A 82 -15.59 10.93 -8.09
N CYS A 83 -16.00 10.12 -7.12
CA CYS A 83 -16.00 10.54 -5.72
C CYS A 83 -14.58 10.91 -5.28
N SER A 84 -14.40 12.09 -4.69
CA SER A 84 -13.09 12.56 -4.23
C SER A 84 -13.24 13.35 -2.91
N PRO A 85 -12.78 12.80 -1.80
CA PRO A 85 -12.22 11.45 -1.62
C PRO A 85 -13.29 10.34 -1.65
N GLN A 86 -12.83 9.09 -1.82
CA GLN A 86 -13.66 7.91 -1.60
C GLN A 86 -13.09 7.06 -0.46
N ALA A 87 -13.94 6.57 0.46
CA ALA A 87 -13.50 5.95 1.70
C ALA A 87 -12.53 4.77 1.49
N TRP A 88 -12.87 3.79 0.66
CA TRP A 88 -12.01 2.63 0.40
C TRP A 88 -10.71 2.97 -0.32
N SER A 89 -10.73 3.96 -1.22
CA SER A 89 -9.51 4.46 -1.87
C SER A 89 -8.63 5.23 -0.88
N ALA A 90 -9.23 6.02 0.01
CA ALA A 90 -8.49 6.72 1.06
C ALA A 90 -7.88 5.75 2.09
N ALA A 91 -8.47 4.55 2.27
CA ALA A 91 -7.92 3.49 3.11
C ALA A 91 -6.83 2.64 2.41
N ALA A 92 -6.75 2.67 1.08
CA ALA A 92 -5.78 1.88 0.29
C ALA A 92 -4.31 2.01 0.76
N PRO A 93 -3.79 3.20 1.16
CA PRO A 93 -2.44 3.33 1.70
C PRO A 93 -2.15 2.46 2.92
N LEU A 94 -3.13 2.25 3.81
CA LEU A 94 -2.96 1.39 4.99
C LEU A 94 -2.79 -0.08 4.57
N SER A 95 -3.59 -0.54 3.61
CA SER A 95 -3.45 -1.88 3.03
C SER A 95 -2.11 -2.07 2.31
N LEU A 96 -1.61 -1.04 1.63
CA LEU A 96 -0.30 -1.05 0.97
C LEU A 96 0.84 -1.15 1.99
N ILE A 97 0.76 -0.42 3.11
CA ILE A 97 1.72 -0.53 4.21
C ILE A 97 1.70 -1.95 4.78
N GLN A 98 0.52 -2.47 5.11
CA GLN A 98 0.37 -3.83 5.63
C GLN A 98 0.99 -4.86 4.68
N SER A 99 0.69 -4.77 3.39
CA SER A 99 1.22 -5.69 2.36
C SER A 99 2.73 -5.55 2.18
N SER A 100 3.26 -4.32 2.24
CA SER A 100 4.69 -4.03 2.09
C SER A 100 5.52 -4.59 3.25
N LEU A 101 4.98 -4.49 4.48
CA LEU A 101 5.62 -5.02 5.68
C LEU A 101 5.32 -6.50 5.93
N GLY A 102 4.41 -7.10 5.17
CA GLY A 102 3.99 -8.49 5.36
C GLY A 102 3.36 -8.73 6.74
N ILE A 103 2.59 -7.74 7.26
CA ILE A 103 2.02 -7.81 8.60
C ILE A 103 0.90 -8.84 8.65
N GLY A 104 1.03 -9.82 9.55
CA GLY A 104 -0.01 -10.76 9.93
C GLY A 104 -0.30 -10.68 11.42
N PHE A 105 -1.51 -11.10 11.82
CA PHE A 105 -1.94 -11.12 13.22
C PHE A 105 -2.47 -12.51 13.56
N ASP A 106 -1.94 -13.11 14.61
CA ASP A 106 -2.48 -14.31 15.25
C ASP A 106 -2.93 -13.95 16.68
N VAL A 107 -4.24 -13.78 16.84
CA VAL A 107 -4.84 -13.40 18.13
C VAL A 107 -4.68 -14.51 19.16
N ALA A 108 -4.79 -15.78 18.76
CA ALA A 108 -4.68 -16.91 19.67
C ALA A 108 -3.26 -17.06 20.23
N ALA A 109 -2.25 -16.79 19.41
CA ALA A 109 -0.84 -16.81 19.82
C ALA A 109 -0.36 -15.47 20.42
N ALA A 110 -1.19 -14.43 20.44
CA ALA A 110 -0.79 -13.05 20.75
C ALA A 110 0.43 -12.62 19.95
N GLU A 111 0.42 -12.89 18.63
CA GLU A 111 1.58 -12.72 17.76
C GLU A 111 1.30 -11.76 16.60
N ILE A 112 2.28 -10.90 16.32
CA ILE A 112 2.36 -10.09 15.10
C ILE A 112 3.53 -10.65 14.27
N SER A 113 3.21 -11.19 13.09
CA SER A 113 4.22 -11.67 12.15
C SER A 113 4.53 -10.60 11.10
N LEU A 114 5.80 -10.55 10.70
CA LEU A 114 6.33 -9.67 9.66
C LEU A 114 7.07 -10.55 8.66
N CYS A 115 6.45 -10.77 7.49
CA CYS A 115 7.01 -11.64 6.47
C CYS A 115 7.77 -10.81 5.44
N GLU A 116 9.09 -10.98 5.36
CA GLU A 116 9.96 -10.25 4.43
C GLU A 116 9.64 -8.75 4.34
N PRO A 117 9.66 -7.99 5.45
CA PRO A 117 9.24 -6.60 5.45
C PRO A 117 10.08 -5.76 4.47
N ALA A 118 9.41 -4.97 3.66
CA ALA A 118 10.03 -4.07 2.69
C ALA A 118 9.47 -2.65 2.83
N LEU A 119 10.29 -1.64 2.63
CA LEU A 119 9.86 -0.26 2.55
C LEU A 119 9.89 0.20 1.09
N PRO A 120 8.88 0.95 0.61
CA PRO A 120 8.95 1.59 -0.71
C PRO A 120 10.10 2.60 -0.75
N ARG A 121 10.64 2.90 -1.92
CA ARG A 121 11.86 3.71 -2.09
C ARG A 121 11.80 5.13 -1.51
N PHE A 122 10.60 5.67 -1.34
CA PHE A 122 10.41 7.00 -0.78
C PHE A 122 10.40 7.04 0.76
N LEU A 123 10.50 5.86 1.44
CA LEU A 123 10.53 5.76 2.90
C LEU A 123 11.86 5.14 3.34
N ASP A 124 12.61 5.84 4.16
CA ASP A 124 13.80 5.30 4.83
C ASP A 124 13.50 4.82 6.24
N GLU A 125 12.45 5.35 6.83
CA GLU A 125 11.97 4.99 8.17
C GLU A 125 10.44 4.97 8.19
N LEU A 126 9.87 4.01 8.94
CA LEU A 126 8.45 3.95 9.27
C LEU A 126 8.28 3.54 10.72
N ARG A 127 7.39 4.19 11.45
CA ARG A 127 7.00 3.81 12.81
C ARG A 127 5.51 3.54 12.86
N LEU A 128 5.16 2.40 13.42
CA LEU A 128 3.77 2.03 13.70
C LEU A 128 3.59 1.98 15.21
N TYR A 129 2.63 2.74 15.70
CA TYR A 129 2.31 2.84 17.11
C TYR A 129 1.00 2.14 17.44
N GLY A 130 0.97 1.46 18.57
CA GLY A 130 -0.22 0.85 19.10
C GLY A 130 -0.79 -0.27 18.22
N LEU A 131 0.04 -1.07 17.54
CA LEU A 131 -0.40 -2.26 16.84
C LEU A 131 -0.98 -3.24 17.86
N ARG A 132 -2.26 -3.54 17.75
CA ARG A 132 -2.99 -4.38 18.72
C ARG A 132 -3.16 -5.81 18.21
N VAL A 133 -2.95 -6.76 19.13
CA VAL A 133 -3.28 -8.17 18.96
C VAL A 133 -3.92 -8.68 20.26
N GLY A 134 -5.22 -8.97 20.23
CA GLY A 134 -5.97 -9.19 21.46
C GLY A 134 -5.93 -8.00 22.40
N ASP A 135 -5.58 -8.23 23.66
CA ASP A 135 -5.44 -7.19 24.70
C ASP A 135 -4.03 -6.57 24.76
N ALA A 136 -3.11 -7.08 23.95
CA ALA A 136 -1.74 -6.59 23.90
C ALA A 136 -1.53 -5.58 22.78
N SER A 137 -0.53 -4.71 22.92
CA SER A 137 -0.10 -3.78 21.86
C SER A 137 1.41 -3.67 21.77
N VAL A 138 1.91 -3.29 20.62
CA VAL A 138 3.34 -3.08 20.37
C VAL A 138 3.57 -1.90 19.44
N ASP A 139 4.62 -1.14 19.70
CA ASP A 139 5.16 -0.12 18.82
C ASP A 139 6.36 -0.68 18.08
N ILE A 140 6.41 -0.49 16.76
CA ILE A 140 7.47 -1.06 15.92
C ILE A 140 8.04 0.02 15.01
N ALA A 141 9.37 0.10 14.97
CA ALA A 141 10.11 0.86 13.97
C ALA A 141 10.66 -0.06 12.88
N PHE A 142 10.66 0.45 11.67
CA PHE A 142 11.22 -0.16 10.47
C PHE A 142 12.22 0.81 9.87
N ASP A 143 13.49 0.44 9.83
CA ASP A 143 14.58 1.28 9.30
C ASP A 143 15.19 0.61 8.06
N ARG A 144 15.37 1.37 6.99
CA ARG A 144 16.06 0.90 5.79
C ARG A 144 17.58 0.86 6.04
N MET A 145 18.17 -0.30 5.79
CA MET A 145 19.62 -0.52 5.87
C MET A 145 20.10 -1.16 4.55
N GLY A 146 20.38 -0.32 3.56
CA GLY A 146 20.66 -0.77 2.19
C GLY A 146 19.42 -1.43 1.55
N ASP A 147 19.54 -2.68 1.15
CA ASP A 147 18.45 -3.46 0.54
C ASP A 147 17.57 -4.19 1.58
N LYS A 148 17.89 -4.05 2.86
CA LYS A 148 17.17 -4.72 3.95
C LYS A 148 16.40 -3.71 4.81
N VAL A 149 15.38 -4.23 5.50
CA VAL A 149 14.64 -3.51 6.53
C VAL A 149 14.94 -4.11 7.88
N VAL A 150 15.42 -3.29 8.80
CA VAL A 150 15.64 -3.67 10.20
C VAL A 150 14.38 -3.36 10.97
N VAL A 151 13.86 -4.36 11.68
CA VAL A 151 12.66 -4.26 12.51
C VAL A 151 13.09 -4.11 13.98
N LYS A 152 12.56 -3.10 14.66
CA LYS A 152 12.84 -2.82 16.08
C LYS A 152 11.53 -2.65 16.83
N PRO A 153 11.13 -3.60 17.69
CA PRO A 153 10.11 -3.32 18.69
C PRO A 153 10.60 -2.21 19.63
N LEU A 154 9.77 -1.17 19.82
CA LEU A 154 10.12 0.00 20.64
C LEU A 154 9.51 -0.12 22.03
N ASP A 155 8.20 -0.32 22.11
CA ASP A 155 7.46 -0.46 23.36
C ASP A 155 6.38 -1.52 23.20
N ARG A 156 5.96 -2.12 24.32
CA ARG A 156 4.88 -3.11 24.34
C ARG A 156 4.11 -3.09 25.64
N THR A 157 2.82 -3.39 25.51
CA THR A 157 1.96 -3.69 26.65
C THR A 157 1.38 -5.10 26.46
N GLY A 158 1.30 -5.84 27.57
CA GLY A 158 0.84 -7.23 27.53
C GLY A 158 1.89 -8.21 26.96
N SER A 159 1.43 -9.35 26.46
CA SER A 159 2.24 -10.50 26.06
C SER A 159 2.48 -10.60 24.53
N ALA A 160 2.28 -9.53 23.76
CA ALA A 160 2.46 -9.57 22.31
C ALA A 160 3.89 -9.99 21.92
N ARG A 161 3.99 -10.93 20.98
CA ARG A 161 5.23 -11.32 20.33
C ARG A 161 5.33 -10.72 18.95
N VAL A 162 6.54 -10.31 18.55
CA VAL A 162 6.83 -9.88 17.18
C VAL A 162 7.78 -10.89 16.57
N VAL A 163 7.39 -11.51 15.47
CA VAL A 163 8.15 -12.54 14.76
C VAL A 163 8.44 -12.04 13.35
N THR A 164 9.72 -11.99 12.98
CA THR A 164 10.15 -11.67 11.62
C THR A 164 10.47 -12.95 10.87
N ILE A 165 9.83 -13.13 9.73
CA ILE A 165 10.02 -14.27 8.82
C ILE A 165 10.75 -13.73 7.59
N ALA A 166 11.91 -14.31 7.30
CA ALA A 166 12.76 -13.98 6.14
C ALA A 166 12.58 -15.00 5.03
#